data_cc12168cfa7f0def425a0ec532b7b506
#
_entry.id   cc12168cfa7f0def425a0ec532b7b506
#
_cell.length_a   1.000
_cell.length_b   1.000
_cell.length_c   1.000
_cell.angle_alpha   90.00
_cell.angle_beta   90.00
_cell.angle_gamma   90.00
#
_symmetry.space_group_name_H-M   'P 1'
#
loop_
_entity.id
_entity.type
_entity.pdbx_description
1 polymer ?
#
loop_
_entity_poly.entity_id
_entity_poly.type
_entity_poly.pdbx_seq_one_letter_code
_entity_poly.pdbx_strand_id
1 'polypeptide(L)'
;MELNNLNLPLERRKALEQVLDQAWKDYQDDLTNLTDAAADEIETVLERDPLNARETVREYTAAANRLADDYYTTVRTAWAEYAGVTMPDFDPGADLEPERVLWQVQGGFSNTDYNGLTYSQVMAGQARSGATIDDLWPSFSNIDDAQQFITDMIRTGARLTERRNIRLDPTKPKWARVPKGSRTCAFCAMLASRGYAYTSEEAAGGKGNTYHTDCHCQPMPSWGKQALTGYDEAEYKDEYERMKALADREYDGDILKAYRRSPGVCTDSVVPEALKKTPGRPPKFDADHPFRTFLGSRNLRDAVMGTNPMFGEGPEYQNNCQRCVVAYEMRRRGYAVTAMPRPMDPRTGLPAIDTDTNRWVNAFKGDWRSCGSDTGLDGACGLLREWGKGSRAFIEVEWLDGTRHVFVAENLKDGIHFIDPQTGSMNVSRYFGIVNHGMTRIMRVDDADPTELVLKYCKEG
;
A
#
# COMPACT_ATOMS: atom_id res chain seq x y z
N MET A 1 42.70 -4.52 6.45
CA MET A 1 41.46 -4.17 7.16
C MET A 1 40.32 -4.61 6.23
N GLU A 2 39.42 -5.41 6.75
CA GLU A 2 38.22 -5.77 5.98
C GLU A 2 37.28 -4.59 5.95
N LEU A 3 37.01 -4.04 4.76
CA LEU A 3 36.19 -2.84 4.60
C LEU A 3 34.70 -3.07 4.91
N ASN A 4 34.27 -4.32 5.02
CA ASN A 4 32.88 -4.70 5.35
C ASN A 4 32.67 -5.00 6.86
N ASN A 5 33.63 -4.64 7.70
CA ASN A 5 33.54 -4.82 9.16
C ASN A 5 34.29 -3.68 9.90
N LEU A 6 33.93 -2.45 9.51
CA LEU A 6 34.51 -1.24 10.08
C LEU A 6 34.01 -1.04 11.52
N ASN A 7 34.93 -0.69 12.43
CA ASN A 7 34.59 -0.42 13.81
C ASN A 7 34.91 1.03 14.14
N LEU A 8 33.88 1.84 14.32
CA LEU A 8 34.00 3.25 14.63
C LEU A 8 33.90 3.49 16.14
N PRO A 9 34.67 4.44 16.68
CA PRO A 9 34.44 4.97 18.03
C PRO A 9 32.99 5.45 18.18
N LEU A 10 32.45 5.34 19.39
CA LEU A 10 31.01 5.60 19.66
C LEU A 10 30.52 6.97 19.12
N GLU A 11 31.31 8.03 19.36
CA GLU A 11 30.93 9.38 18.93
C GLU A 11 30.89 9.53 17.39
N ARG A 12 31.89 8.96 16.71
CA ARG A 12 31.89 8.95 15.22
C ARG A 12 30.76 8.09 14.66
N ARG A 13 30.47 6.97 15.30
CA ARG A 13 29.35 6.11 14.91
C ARG A 13 28.02 6.84 15.05
N LYS A 14 27.75 7.52 16.17
CA LYS A 14 26.53 8.32 16.35
C LYS A 14 26.40 9.42 15.31
N ALA A 15 27.50 10.10 15.00
CA ALA A 15 27.48 11.13 13.96
C ALA A 15 27.21 10.53 12.56
N LEU A 16 27.79 9.39 12.22
CA LEU A 16 27.47 8.65 11.01
C LEU A 16 25.99 8.23 10.98
N GLU A 17 25.46 7.66 12.06
CA GLU A 17 24.08 7.22 12.16
C GLU A 17 23.10 8.37 11.90
N GLN A 18 23.37 9.59 12.36
CA GLN A 18 22.57 10.78 12.03
C GLN A 18 22.57 11.12 10.53
N VAL A 19 23.74 10.98 9.87
CA VAL A 19 23.86 11.20 8.41
C VAL A 19 23.12 10.12 7.64
N LEU A 20 23.24 8.86 8.07
CA LEU A 20 22.54 7.73 7.44
C LEU A 20 21.02 7.85 7.61
N ASP A 21 20.54 8.27 8.80
CA ASP A 21 19.13 8.52 9.05
C ASP A 21 18.58 9.63 8.14
N GLN A 22 19.33 10.73 7.97
CA GLN A 22 18.92 11.81 7.09
C GLN A 22 18.89 11.36 5.64
N ALA A 23 19.95 10.70 5.15
CA ALA A 23 20.01 10.17 3.80
C ALA A 23 18.89 9.16 3.52
N TRP A 24 18.57 8.31 4.50
CA TRP A 24 17.45 7.38 4.41
C TRP A 24 16.11 8.10 4.30
N LYS A 25 15.88 9.11 5.13
CA LYS A 25 14.66 9.90 5.11
C LYS A 25 14.49 10.61 3.77
N ASP A 26 15.52 11.31 3.29
CA ASP A 26 15.49 12.03 2.02
C ASP A 26 15.19 11.09 0.86
N TYR A 27 15.88 9.95 0.80
CA TYR A 27 15.62 8.91 -0.21
C TYR A 27 14.18 8.38 -0.17
N GLN A 28 13.61 8.17 1.02
CA GLN A 28 12.22 7.71 1.17
C GLN A 28 11.20 8.78 0.75
N ASP A 29 11.48 10.02 1.07
CA ASP A 29 10.64 11.16 0.68
C ASP A 29 10.68 11.35 -0.84
N ASP A 30 11.86 11.29 -1.47
CA ASP A 30 12.03 11.39 -2.91
C ASP A 30 11.36 10.23 -3.65
N LEU A 31 11.51 8.99 -3.16
CA LEU A 31 10.86 7.83 -3.76
C LEU A 31 9.32 7.89 -3.62
N THR A 32 8.82 8.48 -2.55
CA THR A 32 7.39 8.70 -2.34
C THR A 32 6.87 9.77 -3.31
N ASN A 33 7.55 10.91 -3.40
CA ASN A 33 7.21 11.99 -4.33
C ASN A 33 7.24 11.49 -5.79
N LEU A 34 8.24 10.69 -6.15
CA LEU A 34 8.33 10.09 -7.49
C LEU A 34 7.16 9.14 -7.76
N THR A 35 6.77 8.34 -6.77
CA THR A 35 5.64 7.41 -6.89
C THR A 35 4.32 8.15 -7.06
N ASP A 36 4.10 9.22 -6.28
CA ASP A 36 2.89 10.03 -6.36
C ASP A 36 2.81 10.76 -7.71
N ALA A 37 3.91 11.38 -8.16
CA ALA A 37 3.99 12.01 -9.46
C ALA A 37 3.75 11.02 -10.62
N ALA A 38 4.28 9.80 -10.51
CA ALA A 38 4.06 8.75 -11.50
C ALA A 38 2.61 8.29 -11.58
N ALA A 39 1.93 8.21 -10.43
CA ALA A 39 0.52 7.86 -10.37
C ALA A 39 -0.38 8.92 -11.02
N ASP A 40 -0.06 10.20 -10.82
CA ASP A 40 -0.78 11.32 -11.45
C ASP A 40 -0.49 11.38 -12.96
N GLU A 41 0.76 11.18 -13.37
CA GLU A 41 1.16 11.23 -14.78
C GLU A 41 0.57 10.07 -15.57
N ILE A 42 0.58 8.83 -15.05
CA ILE A 42 0.02 7.67 -15.77
C ILE A 42 -1.49 7.81 -15.98
N GLU A 43 -2.22 8.41 -15.03
CA GLU A 43 -3.64 8.75 -15.20
C GLU A 43 -3.83 9.73 -16.37
N THR A 44 -3.07 10.83 -16.38
CA THR A 44 -3.10 11.84 -17.44
C THR A 44 -2.78 11.25 -18.82
N VAL A 45 -1.77 10.37 -18.88
CA VAL A 45 -1.35 9.72 -20.14
C VAL A 45 -2.42 8.76 -20.63
N LEU A 46 -3.05 7.98 -19.76
CA LEU A 46 -4.11 7.06 -20.15
C LEU A 46 -5.36 7.78 -20.68
N GLU A 47 -5.65 8.98 -20.20
CA GLU A 47 -6.75 9.80 -20.70
C GLU A 47 -6.47 10.45 -22.07
N ARG A 48 -5.21 10.85 -22.33
CA ARG A 48 -4.84 11.66 -23.50
C ARG A 48 -4.12 10.89 -24.60
N ASP A 49 -3.21 10.03 -24.25
CA ASP A 49 -2.35 9.26 -25.16
C ASP A 49 -1.99 7.88 -24.54
N PRO A 50 -2.93 6.92 -24.51
CA PRO A 50 -2.70 5.62 -23.89
C PRO A 50 -1.52 4.83 -24.49
N LEU A 51 -1.12 5.13 -25.72
CA LEU A 51 0.01 4.45 -26.39
C LEU A 51 1.34 4.79 -25.73
N ASN A 52 1.42 5.94 -25.04
CA ASN A 52 2.63 6.40 -24.36
C ASN A 52 2.77 5.84 -22.92
N ALA A 53 1.77 5.12 -22.41
CA ALA A 53 1.77 4.62 -21.03
C ALA A 53 3.01 3.75 -20.69
N ARG A 54 3.48 2.92 -21.63
CA ARG A 54 4.67 2.10 -21.43
C ARG A 54 5.93 2.94 -21.26
N GLU A 55 6.06 4.02 -22.05
CA GLU A 55 7.21 4.92 -21.95
C GLU A 55 7.20 5.67 -20.63
N THR A 56 6.06 6.18 -20.20
CA THR A 56 5.90 6.79 -18.87
C THR A 56 6.38 5.84 -17.76
N VAL A 57 5.95 4.58 -17.79
CA VAL A 57 6.41 3.59 -16.81
C VAL A 57 7.94 3.38 -16.87
N ARG A 58 8.53 3.34 -18.07
CA ARG A 58 9.99 3.22 -18.23
C ARG A 58 10.73 4.39 -17.62
N GLU A 59 10.29 5.61 -17.93
CA GLU A 59 10.91 6.85 -17.45
C GLU A 59 10.92 6.94 -15.93
N TYR A 60 9.79 6.69 -15.29
CA TYR A 60 9.67 6.70 -13.84
C TYR A 60 10.43 5.55 -13.17
N THR A 61 10.46 4.37 -13.79
CA THR A 61 11.27 3.25 -13.30
C THR A 61 12.77 3.58 -13.38
N ALA A 62 13.23 4.18 -14.48
CA ALA A 62 14.62 4.62 -14.62
C ALA A 62 14.98 5.74 -13.63
N ALA A 63 14.05 6.66 -13.34
CA ALA A 63 14.25 7.69 -12.32
C ALA A 63 14.40 7.06 -10.92
N ALA A 64 13.58 6.06 -10.57
CA ALA A 64 13.72 5.35 -9.32
C ALA A 64 15.05 4.59 -9.18
N ASN A 65 15.54 4.02 -10.27
CA ASN A 65 16.84 3.37 -10.30
C ASN A 65 17.97 4.35 -10.02
N ARG A 66 17.94 5.55 -10.63
CA ARG A 66 18.92 6.62 -10.34
C ARG A 66 18.87 7.09 -8.89
N LEU A 67 17.68 7.31 -8.32
CA LEU A 67 17.53 7.66 -6.90
C LEU A 67 18.18 6.61 -5.97
N ALA A 68 18.03 5.33 -6.30
CA ALA A 68 18.65 4.25 -5.55
C ALA A 68 20.17 4.20 -5.69
N ASP A 69 20.71 4.50 -6.88
CA ASP A 69 22.15 4.60 -7.11
C ASP A 69 22.77 5.79 -6.34
N ASP A 70 22.11 6.94 -6.35
CA ASP A 70 22.51 8.15 -5.63
C ASP A 70 22.50 7.91 -4.11
N TYR A 71 21.45 7.27 -3.62
CA TYR A 71 21.34 6.90 -2.21
C TYR A 71 22.47 5.93 -1.80
N TYR A 72 22.72 4.88 -2.58
CA TYR A 72 23.80 3.94 -2.31
C TYR A 72 25.16 4.65 -2.24
N THR A 73 25.44 5.52 -3.20
CA THR A 73 26.68 6.33 -3.28
C THR A 73 26.82 7.24 -2.05
N THR A 74 25.73 7.88 -1.62
CA THR A 74 25.70 8.74 -0.43
C THR A 74 26.04 7.95 0.83
N VAL A 75 25.39 6.81 1.03
CA VAL A 75 25.64 5.93 2.19
C VAL A 75 27.09 5.42 2.18
N ARG A 76 27.59 4.98 1.03
CA ARG A 76 28.96 4.49 0.86
C ARG A 76 30.01 5.56 1.19
N THR A 77 29.77 6.77 0.69
CA THR A 77 30.64 7.93 0.92
C THR A 77 30.68 8.32 2.40
N ALA A 78 29.50 8.37 3.04
CA ALA A 78 29.42 8.66 4.46
C ALA A 78 30.21 7.63 5.30
N TRP A 79 30.08 6.33 4.99
CA TRP A 79 30.87 5.31 5.65
C TRP A 79 32.39 5.49 5.47
N ALA A 80 32.86 5.80 4.26
CA ALA A 80 34.28 6.06 3.98
C ALA A 80 34.81 7.24 4.80
N GLU A 81 34.07 8.35 4.80
CA GLU A 81 34.42 9.58 5.50
C GLU A 81 34.52 9.38 7.03
N TYR A 82 33.45 8.88 7.62
CA TYR A 82 33.39 8.73 9.09
C TYR A 82 34.32 7.63 9.63
N ALA A 83 34.60 6.62 8.81
CA ALA A 83 35.59 5.60 9.16
C ALA A 83 37.03 6.07 8.90
N GLY A 84 37.23 7.12 8.11
CA GLY A 84 38.55 7.62 7.72
C GLY A 84 39.31 6.60 6.85
N VAL A 85 38.57 5.90 5.96
CA VAL A 85 39.14 4.91 5.05
C VAL A 85 38.94 5.31 3.59
N THR A 86 39.88 4.92 2.74
CA THR A 86 39.67 5.03 1.29
C THR A 86 39.04 3.74 0.79
N MET A 87 37.85 3.86 0.21
CA MET A 87 37.21 2.76 -0.47
C MET A 87 37.65 2.70 -1.93
N PRO A 88 37.77 1.51 -2.54
CA PRO A 88 38.04 1.38 -3.97
C PRO A 88 37.01 2.15 -4.81
N ASP A 89 37.40 2.59 -6.00
CA ASP A 89 36.45 3.15 -6.96
C ASP A 89 35.33 2.12 -7.24
N PHE A 90 34.12 2.62 -7.31
CA PHE A 90 32.96 1.80 -7.57
C PHE A 90 32.07 2.44 -8.62
N ASP A 91 31.97 1.75 -9.74
CA ASP A 91 31.04 2.05 -10.82
C ASP A 91 30.14 0.82 -11.01
N PRO A 92 28.83 0.91 -10.71
CA PRO A 92 27.90 -0.19 -10.93
C PRO A 92 27.64 -0.51 -12.40
N GLY A 93 28.19 0.31 -13.33
CA GLY A 93 27.93 0.22 -14.76
C GLY A 93 26.59 0.86 -15.18
N ALA A 94 26.07 0.47 -16.34
CA ALA A 94 24.82 1.01 -16.86
C ALA A 94 23.66 0.79 -15.88
N ASP A 95 22.72 1.74 -15.89
CA ASP A 95 21.48 1.66 -15.09
C ASP A 95 20.74 0.35 -15.36
N LEU A 96 19.97 -0.05 -14.36
CA LEU A 96 19.11 -1.23 -14.50
C LEU A 96 18.00 -0.94 -15.52
N GLU A 97 17.90 -1.78 -16.56
CA GLU A 97 16.87 -1.61 -17.58
C GLU A 97 15.46 -1.79 -17.00
N PRO A 98 14.49 -0.92 -17.35
CA PRO A 98 13.08 -1.07 -16.92
C PRO A 98 12.48 -2.44 -17.27
N GLU A 99 12.89 -3.04 -18.38
CA GLU A 99 12.48 -4.38 -18.80
C GLU A 99 12.93 -5.47 -17.81
N ARG A 100 14.09 -5.29 -17.18
CA ARG A 100 14.55 -6.21 -16.12
C ARG A 100 13.66 -6.08 -14.87
N VAL A 101 13.19 -4.86 -14.58
CA VAL A 101 12.24 -4.60 -13.50
C VAL A 101 10.87 -5.21 -13.83
N LEU A 102 10.39 -4.99 -15.05
CA LEU A 102 9.15 -5.58 -15.58
C LEU A 102 9.13 -7.10 -15.42
N TRP A 103 10.23 -7.77 -15.80
CA TRP A 103 10.40 -9.20 -15.59
C TRP A 103 10.19 -9.63 -14.14
N GLN A 104 10.74 -8.86 -13.20
CA GLN A 104 10.63 -9.15 -11.78
C GLN A 104 9.21 -8.93 -11.25
N VAL A 105 8.56 -7.84 -11.66
CA VAL A 105 7.19 -7.49 -11.26
C VAL A 105 6.18 -8.51 -11.79
N GLN A 106 6.36 -8.97 -13.02
CA GLN A 106 5.43 -9.89 -13.68
C GLN A 106 5.71 -11.39 -13.43
N GLY A 107 6.52 -11.73 -12.44
CA GLY A 107 6.65 -13.10 -11.96
C GLY A 107 8.01 -13.76 -12.07
N GLY A 108 9.05 -13.03 -12.49
CA GLY A 108 10.43 -13.51 -12.52
C GLY A 108 11.09 -13.61 -11.14
N PHE A 109 10.36 -14.06 -10.13
CA PHE A 109 10.80 -14.06 -8.72
C PHE A 109 12.06 -14.86 -8.44
N SER A 110 12.37 -15.85 -9.25
CA SER A 110 13.54 -16.72 -9.07
C SER A 110 14.62 -16.55 -10.14
N ASN A 111 14.66 -15.40 -10.82
CA ASN A 111 15.44 -15.19 -12.05
C ASN A 111 15.07 -16.12 -13.21
N THR A 112 14.00 -16.89 -13.07
CA THR A 112 13.41 -17.73 -14.10
C THR A 112 11.91 -17.51 -14.14
N ASP A 113 11.30 -17.67 -15.31
CA ASP A 113 9.86 -17.73 -15.45
C ASP A 113 9.29 -19.08 -14.98
N TYR A 114 7.98 -19.26 -15.10
CA TYR A 114 7.31 -20.52 -14.76
C TYR A 114 7.77 -21.73 -15.58
N ASN A 115 8.43 -21.50 -16.74
CA ASN A 115 8.98 -22.52 -17.61
C ASN A 115 10.48 -22.77 -17.37
N GLY A 116 11.07 -22.09 -16.38
CA GLY A 116 12.48 -22.21 -16.04
C GLY A 116 13.42 -21.38 -16.90
N LEU A 117 12.90 -20.44 -17.71
CA LEU A 117 13.72 -19.55 -18.53
C LEU A 117 14.17 -18.34 -17.73
N THR A 118 15.42 -17.92 -17.92
CA THR A 118 15.99 -16.71 -17.35
C THR A 118 15.59 -15.48 -18.17
N TYR A 119 15.67 -14.30 -17.58
CA TYR A 119 15.47 -13.02 -18.29
C TYR A 119 16.31 -12.92 -19.57
N SER A 120 17.61 -13.25 -19.51
CA SER A 120 18.48 -13.23 -20.68
C SER A 120 18.07 -14.20 -21.77
N GLN A 121 17.52 -15.34 -21.43
CA GLN A 121 17.00 -16.30 -22.41
C GLN A 121 15.73 -15.79 -23.09
N VAL A 122 14.85 -15.13 -22.35
CA VAL A 122 13.62 -14.53 -22.92
C VAL A 122 13.97 -13.35 -23.80
N MET A 123 14.91 -12.49 -23.36
CA MET A 123 15.42 -11.39 -24.18
C MET A 123 16.09 -11.87 -25.48
N ALA A 124 16.73 -13.04 -25.45
CA ALA A 124 17.32 -13.69 -26.64
C ALA A 124 16.30 -14.45 -27.51
N GLY A 125 14.99 -14.36 -27.22
CA GLY A 125 13.94 -15.00 -28.01
C GLY A 125 13.87 -16.51 -27.85
N GLN A 126 14.38 -17.07 -26.75
CA GLN A 126 14.44 -18.53 -26.53
C GLN A 126 13.15 -19.12 -25.92
N ALA A 127 12.09 -18.31 -25.74
CA ALA A 127 10.83 -18.80 -25.24
C ALA A 127 10.15 -19.74 -26.26
N ARG A 128 9.83 -20.96 -25.86
CA ARG A 128 9.16 -21.96 -26.73
C ARG A 128 7.80 -21.53 -27.22
N SER A 129 7.13 -20.64 -26.46
CA SER A 129 5.83 -20.07 -26.83
C SER A 129 5.96 -18.90 -27.81
N GLY A 130 7.18 -18.45 -28.14
CA GLY A 130 7.43 -17.21 -28.87
C GLY A 130 7.18 -15.96 -28.05
N ALA A 131 6.88 -16.08 -26.74
CA ALA A 131 6.67 -14.94 -25.86
C ALA A 131 7.95 -14.12 -25.71
N THR A 132 7.79 -12.80 -25.72
CA THR A 132 8.85 -11.81 -25.58
C THR A 132 8.65 -11.05 -24.29
N ILE A 133 9.59 -10.21 -23.93
CA ILE A 133 9.45 -9.30 -22.78
C ILE A 133 8.27 -8.34 -22.98
N ASP A 134 7.93 -8.00 -24.21
CA ASP A 134 6.81 -7.12 -24.55
C ASP A 134 5.45 -7.70 -24.19
N ASP A 135 5.33 -9.02 -24.16
CA ASP A 135 4.10 -9.71 -23.77
C ASP A 135 3.82 -9.62 -22.25
N LEU A 136 4.79 -9.14 -21.46
CA LEU A 136 4.64 -8.95 -20.03
C LEU A 136 3.98 -7.60 -19.67
N TRP A 137 3.87 -6.67 -20.62
CA TRP A 137 3.21 -5.40 -20.35
C TRP A 137 1.70 -5.58 -20.13
N PRO A 138 1.12 -4.98 -19.08
CA PRO A 138 -0.32 -5.00 -18.89
C PRO A 138 -1.04 -4.18 -19.96
N SER A 139 -2.33 -4.41 -20.10
CA SER A 139 -3.18 -3.71 -21.08
C SER A 139 -3.52 -2.27 -20.70
N PHE A 140 -3.22 -1.84 -19.46
CA PHE A 140 -3.58 -0.51 -18.92
C PHE A 140 -5.05 -0.13 -19.15
N SER A 141 -5.95 -1.10 -19.05
CA SER A 141 -7.39 -0.87 -19.27
C SER A 141 -8.10 -0.21 -18.10
N ASN A 142 -7.45 -0.12 -16.94
CA ASN A 142 -7.96 0.43 -15.70
C ASN A 142 -6.90 1.35 -15.09
N ILE A 143 -7.29 2.57 -14.69
CA ILE A 143 -6.39 3.57 -14.11
C ILE A 143 -5.79 3.07 -12.78
N ASP A 144 -6.62 2.51 -11.89
CA ASP A 144 -6.14 2.03 -10.58
C ASP A 144 -5.10 0.91 -10.73
N ASP A 145 -5.32 -0.02 -11.68
CA ASP A 145 -4.36 -1.08 -11.99
C ASP A 145 -3.07 -0.52 -12.58
N ALA A 146 -3.15 0.51 -13.41
CA ALA A 146 -1.98 1.18 -13.99
C ALA A 146 -1.19 1.96 -12.93
N GLN A 147 -1.85 2.67 -12.03
CA GLN A 147 -1.22 3.37 -10.90
C GLN A 147 -0.54 2.39 -9.94
N GLN A 148 -1.18 1.26 -9.64
CA GLN A 148 -0.56 0.20 -8.84
C GLN A 148 0.65 -0.40 -9.55
N PHE A 149 0.53 -0.66 -10.85
CA PHE A 149 1.61 -1.25 -11.63
C PHE A 149 2.83 -0.33 -11.71
N ILE A 150 2.66 0.97 -12.00
CA ILE A 150 3.79 1.91 -12.05
C ILE A 150 4.44 2.05 -10.67
N THR A 151 3.66 2.05 -9.61
CA THR A 151 4.15 2.04 -8.22
C THR A 151 5.01 0.81 -7.93
N ASP A 152 4.57 -0.38 -8.35
CA ASP A 152 5.31 -1.63 -8.17
C ASP A 152 6.60 -1.64 -9.00
N MET A 153 6.58 -1.07 -10.21
CA MET A 153 7.78 -0.91 -11.06
C MET A 153 8.80 0.00 -10.39
N ILE A 154 8.41 1.17 -9.90
CA ILE A 154 9.26 2.14 -9.19
C ILE A 154 9.90 1.48 -7.96
N ARG A 155 9.10 0.91 -7.07
CA ARG A 155 9.58 0.30 -5.83
C ARG A 155 10.47 -0.91 -6.08
N THR A 156 10.14 -1.72 -7.08
CA THR A 156 10.94 -2.89 -7.44
C THR A 156 12.24 -2.50 -8.11
N GLY A 157 12.22 -1.50 -8.99
CA GLY A 157 13.41 -0.94 -9.63
C GLY A 157 14.42 -0.45 -8.61
N ALA A 158 13.99 0.41 -7.68
CA ALA A 158 14.82 0.91 -6.60
C ALA A 158 15.49 -0.22 -5.78
N ARG A 159 14.72 -1.25 -5.39
CA ARG A 159 15.25 -2.39 -4.63
C ARG A 159 16.25 -3.24 -5.41
N LEU A 160 15.97 -3.48 -6.68
CA LEU A 160 16.87 -4.26 -7.54
C LEU A 160 18.18 -3.52 -7.77
N THR A 161 18.13 -2.19 -7.90
CA THR A 161 19.32 -1.33 -8.04
C THR A 161 20.15 -1.35 -6.78
N GLU A 162 19.57 -1.14 -5.60
CA GLU A 162 20.27 -1.26 -4.32
C GLU A 162 20.98 -2.61 -4.18
N ARG A 163 20.28 -3.70 -4.49
CA ARG A 163 20.84 -5.04 -4.41
C ARG A 163 21.95 -5.28 -5.41
N ARG A 164 21.80 -4.75 -6.65
CA ARG A 164 22.85 -4.79 -7.67
C ARG A 164 24.12 -4.13 -7.13
N ASN A 165 24.00 -2.95 -6.54
CA ASN A 165 25.11 -2.19 -6.01
C ASN A 165 25.79 -2.92 -4.85
N ILE A 166 25.03 -3.41 -3.88
CA ILE A 166 25.54 -4.24 -2.78
C ILE A 166 26.36 -5.44 -3.30
N ARG A 167 25.85 -6.11 -4.33
CA ARG A 167 26.49 -7.30 -4.92
C ARG A 167 27.77 -6.97 -5.69
N LEU A 168 27.77 -5.87 -6.42
CA LEU A 168 28.87 -5.47 -7.31
C LEU A 168 29.97 -4.71 -6.57
N ASP A 169 29.68 -4.07 -5.44
CA ASP A 169 30.64 -3.30 -4.68
C ASP A 169 31.83 -4.18 -4.28
N PRO A 170 33.08 -3.77 -4.66
CA PRO A 170 34.30 -4.53 -4.32
C PRO A 170 34.56 -4.63 -2.83
N THR A 171 34.00 -3.76 -2.00
CA THR A 171 34.10 -3.79 -0.55
C THR A 171 33.24 -4.89 0.10
N LYS A 172 32.30 -5.47 -0.64
CA LYS A 172 31.38 -6.52 -0.16
C LYS A 172 30.63 -6.14 1.12
N PRO A 173 29.87 -5.04 1.14
CA PRO A 173 29.13 -4.65 2.32
C PRO A 173 28.19 -5.76 2.78
N LYS A 174 27.96 -5.81 4.07
CA LYS A 174 26.82 -6.55 4.63
C LYS A 174 25.55 -5.73 4.38
N TRP A 175 24.42 -6.37 4.53
CA TRP A 175 23.16 -5.66 4.36
C TRP A 175 22.03 -6.24 5.21
N ALA A 176 20.99 -5.47 5.41
CA ALA A 176 19.77 -5.87 6.09
C ALA A 176 18.56 -5.72 5.16
N ARG A 177 17.49 -6.46 5.45
CA ARG A 177 16.15 -6.18 4.91
C ARG A 177 15.42 -5.30 5.92
N VAL A 178 15.35 -4.01 5.63
CA VAL A 178 14.73 -3.02 6.50
C VAL A 178 13.27 -2.85 6.11
N PRO A 179 12.31 -3.22 6.97
CA PRO A 179 10.90 -2.98 6.73
C PRO A 179 10.59 -1.48 6.80
N LYS A 180 9.66 -1.02 5.95
CA LYS A 180 9.11 0.34 6.00
C LYS A 180 7.65 0.25 6.46
N GLY A 181 7.28 1.13 7.42
CA GLY A 181 5.91 1.20 7.94
C GLY A 181 5.72 0.48 9.27
N SER A 182 4.50 0.59 9.82
CA SER A 182 4.17 0.13 11.19
C SER A 182 4.03 -1.39 11.32
N ARG A 183 3.92 -2.11 10.21
CA ARG A 183 3.84 -3.58 10.15
C ARG A 183 4.44 -4.08 8.85
N THR A 184 5.01 -5.27 8.89
CA THR A 184 5.59 -5.92 7.73
C THR A 184 5.01 -7.32 7.54
N CYS A 185 5.17 -7.93 6.35
CA CYS A 185 4.72 -9.30 6.13
C CYS A 185 5.59 -10.31 6.88
N ALA A 186 5.06 -11.49 7.14
CA ALA A 186 5.73 -12.58 7.89
C ALA A 186 7.13 -12.87 7.36
N PHE A 187 7.27 -12.93 6.05
CA PHE A 187 8.56 -13.22 5.41
C PHE A 187 9.59 -12.12 5.66
N CYS A 188 9.19 -10.86 5.51
CA CYS A 188 10.08 -9.73 5.75
C CYS A 188 10.39 -9.51 7.24
N ALA A 189 9.42 -9.75 8.15
CA ALA A 189 9.65 -9.72 9.58
C ALA A 189 10.72 -10.76 9.99
N MET A 190 10.60 -11.99 9.49
CA MET A 190 11.59 -13.04 9.69
C MET A 190 12.98 -12.64 9.17
N LEU A 191 13.06 -12.01 8.00
CA LEU A 191 14.35 -11.61 7.43
C LEU A 191 14.95 -10.39 8.13
N ALA A 192 14.12 -9.43 8.57
CA ALA A 192 14.55 -8.25 9.31
C ALA A 192 15.22 -8.61 10.65
N SER A 193 14.85 -9.74 11.26
CA SER A 193 15.42 -10.20 12.54
C SER A 193 16.92 -10.49 12.52
N ARG A 194 17.50 -10.62 11.33
CA ARG A 194 18.94 -10.89 11.19
C ARG A 194 19.82 -9.65 11.18
N GLY A 195 19.23 -8.47 11.08
CA GLY A 195 19.96 -7.22 11.00
C GLY A 195 20.89 -7.14 9.80
N TYR A 196 21.99 -6.41 9.95
CA TYR A 196 23.01 -6.23 8.92
C TYR A 196 23.98 -7.44 8.83
N ALA A 197 23.42 -8.62 8.59
CA ALA A 197 24.18 -9.86 8.57
C ALA A 197 24.24 -10.54 7.19
N TYR A 198 23.45 -10.08 6.22
CA TYR A 198 23.42 -10.71 4.92
C TYR A 198 24.68 -10.40 4.11
N THR A 199 25.27 -11.46 3.53
CA THR A 199 26.43 -11.39 2.65
C THR A 199 26.15 -11.95 1.26
N SER A 200 24.99 -12.59 1.07
CA SER A 200 24.54 -13.13 -0.21
C SER A 200 23.03 -13.05 -0.35
N GLU A 201 22.56 -13.17 -1.58
CA GLU A 201 21.12 -13.18 -1.91
C GLU A 201 20.43 -14.43 -1.36
N GLU A 202 21.09 -15.58 -1.39
CA GLU A 202 20.54 -16.83 -0.87
C GLU A 202 20.25 -16.74 0.63
N ALA A 203 21.11 -16.07 1.38
CA ALA A 203 20.96 -15.89 2.83
C ALA A 203 19.77 -14.98 3.18
N ALA A 204 19.41 -14.05 2.28
CA ALA A 204 18.37 -13.04 2.50
C ALA A 204 17.01 -13.39 1.86
N GLY A 205 16.70 -14.66 1.71
CA GLY A 205 15.39 -15.11 1.22
C GLY A 205 15.44 -16.03 0.02
N GLY A 206 16.61 -16.57 -0.34
CA GLY A 206 16.81 -17.55 -1.38
C GLY A 206 17.03 -16.99 -2.79
N LYS A 207 17.21 -17.88 -3.74
CA LYS A 207 17.33 -17.53 -5.16
C LYS A 207 16.06 -16.82 -5.60
N GLY A 208 16.15 -15.49 -5.80
CA GLY A 208 15.06 -14.73 -6.37
C GLY A 208 14.43 -13.69 -5.46
N ASN A 209 14.88 -13.54 -4.21
CA ASN A 209 14.46 -12.40 -3.36
C ASN A 209 13.03 -11.94 -3.61
N THR A 210 12.10 -12.73 -3.17
CA THR A 210 10.68 -12.53 -3.38
C THR A 210 10.25 -11.22 -2.71
N TYR A 211 10.03 -10.19 -3.52
CA TYR A 211 9.21 -9.06 -3.15
C TYR A 211 7.84 -9.31 -3.76
N HIS A 212 6.82 -9.50 -2.93
CA HIS A 212 5.45 -9.58 -3.41
C HIS A 212 4.89 -8.17 -3.67
N THR A 213 3.82 -8.08 -4.39
CA THR A 213 3.02 -6.85 -4.52
C THR A 213 2.79 -6.25 -3.11
N ASP A 214 2.88 -4.95 -2.98
CA ASP A 214 2.80 -4.21 -1.70
C ASP A 214 3.90 -4.57 -0.66
N CYS A 215 5.02 -5.13 -1.07
CA CYS A 215 6.15 -5.30 -0.18
C CYS A 215 6.82 -3.96 0.12
N HIS A 216 7.05 -3.65 1.40
CA HIS A 216 7.62 -2.38 1.85
C HIS A 216 9.07 -2.48 2.33
N CYS A 217 9.71 -3.66 2.22
CA CYS A 217 11.10 -3.83 2.64
C CYS A 217 12.08 -3.24 1.64
N GLN A 218 13.16 -2.67 2.16
CA GLN A 218 14.29 -2.16 1.38
C GLN A 218 15.59 -2.88 1.78
N PRO A 219 16.47 -3.23 0.84
CA PRO A 219 17.82 -3.66 1.17
C PRO A 219 18.66 -2.45 1.60
N MET A 220 19.35 -2.56 2.72
CA MET A 220 20.17 -1.51 3.29
C MET A 220 21.61 -1.98 3.46
N PRO A 221 22.61 -1.35 2.82
CA PRO A 221 24.00 -1.72 2.98
C PRO A 221 24.59 -1.23 4.30
N SER A 222 25.60 -1.93 4.78
CA SER A 222 26.40 -1.53 5.93
C SER A 222 27.82 -2.04 5.83
N TRP A 223 28.78 -1.20 6.22
CA TRP A 223 30.19 -1.55 6.30
C TRP A 223 30.65 -1.79 7.73
N GLY A 224 29.74 -1.76 8.69
CA GLY A 224 30.03 -1.99 10.09
C GLY A 224 28.77 -2.02 10.96
N LYS A 225 28.94 -1.75 12.25
CA LYS A 225 27.81 -1.65 13.16
C LYS A 225 27.12 -0.29 13.03
N GLN A 226 25.82 -0.29 12.74
CA GLN A 226 24.99 0.91 12.63
C GLN A 226 23.59 0.68 13.22
N ALA A 227 22.95 1.73 13.68
CA ALA A 227 21.53 1.81 13.94
C ALA A 227 20.85 2.62 12.82
N LEU A 228 19.54 2.47 12.66
CA LEU A 228 18.72 3.23 11.74
C LEU A 228 17.39 3.54 12.40
N THR A 229 16.97 4.80 12.35
CA THR A 229 15.68 5.22 12.91
C THR A 229 14.51 4.52 12.20
N GLY A 230 13.62 3.93 13.00
CA GLY A 230 12.48 3.15 12.48
C GLY A 230 12.79 1.68 12.18
N TYR A 231 14.01 1.22 12.43
CA TYR A 231 14.38 -0.19 12.36
C TYR A 231 15.07 -0.64 13.65
N ASP A 232 14.34 -1.32 14.52
CA ASP A 232 14.88 -1.95 15.73
C ASP A 232 15.17 -3.44 15.48
N GLU A 233 16.44 -3.74 15.20
CA GLU A 233 16.92 -5.11 14.98
C GLU A 233 16.63 -6.01 16.19
N ALA A 234 16.73 -5.47 17.41
CA ALA A 234 16.52 -6.25 18.62
C ALA A 234 15.05 -6.65 18.77
N GLU A 235 14.12 -5.75 18.49
CA GLU A 235 12.68 -6.04 18.50
C GLU A 235 12.32 -7.14 17.49
N TYR A 236 12.81 -7.06 16.24
CA TYR A 236 12.60 -8.10 15.23
C TYR A 236 13.22 -9.44 15.63
N LYS A 237 14.37 -9.42 16.28
CA LYS A 237 15.04 -10.63 16.77
C LYS A 237 14.25 -11.29 17.89
N ASP A 238 13.80 -10.51 18.87
CA ASP A 238 12.99 -11.01 19.98
C ASP A 238 11.65 -11.58 19.47
N GLU A 239 11.05 -10.94 18.47
CA GLU A 239 9.85 -11.45 17.82
C GLU A 239 10.15 -12.76 17.09
N TYR A 240 11.26 -12.85 16.36
CA TYR A 240 11.66 -14.07 15.67
C TYR A 240 11.84 -15.25 16.65
N GLU A 241 12.51 -15.03 17.78
CA GLU A 241 12.69 -16.09 18.77
C GLU A 241 11.35 -16.56 19.39
N ARG A 242 10.42 -15.63 19.60
CA ARG A 242 9.05 -15.96 20.04
C ARG A 242 8.32 -16.80 18.98
N MET A 243 8.41 -16.40 17.70
CA MET A 243 7.75 -17.12 16.60
C MET A 243 8.39 -18.48 16.36
N LYS A 244 9.71 -18.59 16.51
CA LYS A 244 10.43 -19.86 16.43
C LYS A 244 9.99 -20.83 17.54
N ALA A 245 9.93 -20.38 18.79
CA ALA A 245 9.44 -21.21 19.89
C ALA A 245 7.97 -21.65 19.69
N LEU A 246 7.14 -20.78 19.13
CA LEU A 246 5.76 -21.11 18.77
C LEU A 246 5.70 -22.13 17.62
N ALA A 247 6.52 -21.96 16.59
CA ALA A 247 6.62 -22.87 15.46
C ALA A 247 7.01 -24.29 15.89
N ASP A 248 8.05 -24.40 16.72
CA ASP A 248 8.54 -25.67 17.26
C ASP A 248 7.47 -26.39 18.10
N ARG A 249 6.63 -25.63 18.81
CA ARG A 249 5.58 -26.18 19.68
C ARG A 249 4.29 -26.55 18.95
N GLU A 250 3.87 -25.77 17.95
CA GLU A 250 2.51 -25.83 17.38
C GLU A 250 2.44 -26.00 15.87
N TYR A 251 3.55 -25.79 15.16
CA TYR A 251 3.55 -25.73 13.68
C TYR A 251 4.69 -26.53 13.04
N ASP A 252 5.19 -27.56 13.69
CA ASP A 252 6.22 -28.46 13.15
C ASP A 252 7.49 -27.74 12.65
N GLY A 253 7.86 -26.64 13.31
CA GLY A 253 9.01 -25.81 12.95
C GLY A 253 8.76 -24.79 11.82
N ASP A 254 7.54 -24.67 11.32
CA ASP A 254 7.18 -23.70 10.28
C ASP A 254 7.03 -22.27 10.87
N ILE A 255 8.13 -21.51 10.86
CA ILE A 255 8.20 -20.17 11.41
C ILE A 255 7.27 -19.19 10.67
N LEU A 256 7.17 -19.28 9.34
CA LEU A 256 6.28 -18.40 8.58
C LEU A 256 4.82 -18.64 8.92
N LYS A 257 4.46 -19.88 9.17
CA LYS A 257 3.12 -20.24 9.63
C LYS A 257 2.86 -19.70 11.03
N ALA A 258 3.85 -19.75 11.94
CA ALA A 258 3.73 -19.14 13.26
C ALA A 258 3.49 -17.64 13.16
N TYR A 259 4.25 -16.89 12.35
CA TYR A 259 4.04 -15.46 12.10
C TYR A 259 2.62 -15.19 11.57
N ARG A 260 2.18 -15.91 10.54
CA ARG A 260 0.86 -15.70 9.91
C ARG A 260 -0.29 -16.09 10.81
N ARG A 261 -0.08 -17.00 11.77
CA ARG A 261 -1.10 -17.45 12.72
C ARG A 261 -1.09 -16.69 14.05
N SER A 262 -0.16 -15.74 14.22
CA SER A 262 -0.09 -14.86 15.39
C SER A 262 -0.80 -13.54 15.08
N PRO A 263 -2.00 -13.30 15.64
CA PRO A 263 -2.82 -12.13 15.27
C PRO A 263 -2.10 -10.81 15.51
N GLY A 264 -2.07 -9.95 14.49
CA GLY A 264 -1.54 -8.60 14.59
C GLY A 264 -0.01 -8.47 14.62
N VAL A 265 0.71 -9.57 14.43
CA VAL A 265 2.18 -9.58 14.41
C VAL A 265 2.72 -9.06 13.06
N CYS A 266 2.10 -9.47 11.97
CA CYS A 266 2.50 -9.03 10.62
C CYS A 266 1.29 -8.69 9.75
N THR A 267 1.53 -8.09 8.57
CA THR A 267 0.45 -7.64 7.67
C THR A 267 -0.38 -8.78 7.09
N ASP A 268 0.23 -9.96 6.92
CA ASP A 268 -0.40 -11.18 6.44
C ASP A 268 -0.76 -12.17 7.57
N SER A 269 -0.86 -11.66 8.82
CA SER A 269 -1.33 -12.46 9.94
C SER A 269 -2.79 -12.85 9.77
N VAL A 270 -3.07 -14.14 9.92
CA VAL A 270 -4.42 -14.69 9.87
C VAL A 270 -4.81 -15.14 11.28
N VAL A 271 -5.94 -14.65 11.77
CA VAL A 271 -6.52 -15.17 13.02
C VAL A 271 -6.92 -16.62 12.78
N PRO A 272 -6.36 -17.61 13.54
CA PRO A 272 -6.82 -19.00 13.44
C PRO A 272 -8.32 -19.09 13.65
N GLU A 273 -9.00 -19.99 12.94
CA GLU A 273 -10.46 -20.20 13.06
C GLU A 273 -10.89 -20.37 14.52
N ALA A 274 -10.10 -21.12 15.32
CA ALA A 274 -10.35 -21.33 16.75
C ALA A 274 -10.13 -20.08 17.63
N LEU A 275 -9.36 -19.08 17.14
CA LEU A 275 -9.11 -17.79 17.79
C LEU A 275 -9.85 -16.64 17.10
N LYS A 276 -10.58 -16.90 16.03
CA LYS A 276 -11.60 -15.97 15.58
C LYS A 276 -12.58 -15.85 16.75
N LYS A 277 -12.26 -14.93 17.69
CA LYS A 277 -13.33 -14.42 18.55
C LYS A 277 -14.41 -14.06 17.55
N THR A 278 -15.55 -14.69 17.67
CA THR A 278 -16.77 -14.19 17.03
C THR A 278 -16.69 -12.69 17.11
N PRO A 279 -16.63 -11.96 15.97
CA PRO A 279 -16.39 -10.53 15.99
C PRO A 279 -17.26 -9.99 17.10
N GLY A 280 -16.65 -9.31 18.10
CA GLY A 280 -17.41 -8.89 19.28
C GLY A 280 -18.67 -8.25 18.74
N ARG A 281 -19.83 -8.70 19.24
CA ARG A 281 -21.13 -8.24 18.76
C ARG A 281 -21.02 -6.76 18.48
N PRO A 282 -21.25 -6.30 17.22
CA PRO A 282 -21.20 -4.89 16.91
C PRO A 282 -22.03 -4.15 17.96
N PRO A 283 -21.64 -2.96 18.40
CA PRO A 283 -22.40 -2.23 19.41
C PRO A 283 -23.85 -2.22 18.99
N LYS A 284 -24.72 -2.68 19.89
CA LYS A 284 -26.15 -2.96 19.73
C LYS A 284 -26.76 -2.27 18.50
N PHE A 285 -26.79 -2.95 17.40
CA PHE A 285 -27.83 -2.79 16.44
C PHE A 285 -29.01 -3.62 16.98
N ASP A 286 -30.22 -3.09 16.94
CA ASP A 286 -31.41 -3.64 17.60
C ASP A 286 -31.52 -5.15 17.41
N ALA A 287 -32.03 -5.86 18.44
CA ALA A 287 -32.15 -7.32 18.47
C ALA A 287 -33.01 -7.90 17.32
N ASP A 288 -33.80 -7.06 16.66
CA ASP A 288 -34.64 -7.41 15.50
C ASP A 288 -33.92 -7.17 14.14
N HIS A 289 -32.63 -6.79 14.14
CA HIS A 289 -31.94 -6.46 12.92
C HIS A 289 -31.59 -7.70 12.09
N PRO A 290 -31.87 -7.70 10.75
CA PRO A 290 -31.72 -8.88 9.91
C PRO A 290 -30.27 -9.24 9.52
N PHE A 291 -29.29 -8.34 9.70
CA PHE A 291 -27.91 -8.65 9.34
C PHE A 291 -27.29 -9.59 10.37
N ARG A 292 -27.10 -10.84 9.98
CA ARG A 292 -26.58 -11.92 10.83
C ARG A 292 -25.16 -12.34 10.49
N THR A 293 -24.68 -11.97 9.33
CA THR A 293 -23.35 -12.34 8.85
C THR A 293 -22.34 -11.25 9.19
N PHE A 294 -21.19 -11.68 9.76
CA PHE A 294 -20.11 -10.78 10.17
C PHE A 294 -18.85 -11.02 9.35
N LEU A 295 -18.12 -9.93 9.06
CA LEU A 295 -16.84 -10.00 8.40
C LEU A 295 -15.78 -10.60 9.34
N GLY A 296 -14.95 -11.47 8.82
CA GLY A 296 -13.76 -11.98 9.52
C GLY A 296 -12.67 -10.92 9.70
N SER A 297 -12.69 -9.87 8.87
CA SER A 297 -11.74 -8.76 8.91
C SER A 297 -12.49 -7.42 8.81
N ARG A 298 -11.97 -6.40 9.49
CA ARG A 298 -12.46 -5.01 9.43
C ARG A 298 -11.40 -4.08 8.83
N ASN A 299 -10.46 -4.61 8.07
CA ASN A 299 -9.45 -3.78 7.45
C ASN A 299 -10.08 -2.86 6.39
N LEU A 300 -9.40 -1.77 6.08
CA LEU A 300 -9.89 -0.74 5.19
C LEU A 300 -10.16 -1.28 3.79
N ARG A 301 -9.19 -1.99 3.20
CA ARG A 301 -9.28 -2.53 1.85
C ARG A 301 -10.45 -3.49 1.67
N ASP A 302 -10.61 -4.46 2.58
CA ASP A 302 -11.73 -5.41 2.52
C ASP A 302 -13.09 -4.70 2.67
N ALA A 303 -13.14 -3.64 3.48
CA ALA A 303 -14.34 -2.83 3.60
C ALA A 303 -14.66 -2.13 2.28
N VAL A 304 -13.68 -1.49 1.66
CA VAL A 304 -13.85 -0.76 0.39
C VAL A 304 -14.25 -1.71 -0.74
N MET A 305 -13.42 -2.72 -1.01
CA MET A 305 -13.60 -3.64 -2.15
C MET A 305 -14.88 -4.47 -2.05
N GLY A 306 -15.30 -4.82 -0.86
CA GLY A 306 -16.54 -5.57 -0.65
C GLY A 306 -17.79 -4.71 -0.59
N THR A 307 -17.70 -3.39 -0.67
CA THR A 307 -18.87 -2.52 -0.57
C THR A 307 -19.72 -2.54 -1.84
N ASN A 308 -19.11 -2.41 -3.01
CA ASN A 308 -19.80 -2.34 -4.31
C ASN A 308 -19.17 -3.29 -5.34
N PRO A 309 -19.18 -4.61 -5.10
CA PRO A 309 -18.51 -5.58 -5.96
C PRO A 309 -19.08 -5.65 -7.38
N MET A 310 -20.26 -5.09 -7.60
CA MET A 310 -20.98 -5.09 -8.88
C MET A 310 -20.80 -3.77 -9.67
N PHE A 311 -19.85 -2.91 -9.32
CA PHE A 311 -19.66 -1.58 -9.92
C PHE A 311 -19.62 -1.60 -11.47
N GLY A 312 -18.98 -2.62 -12.06
CA GLY A 312 -18.88 -2.79 -13.52
C GLY A 312 -20.10 -3.37 -14.21
N GLU A 313 -21.11 -3.86 -13.47
CA GLU A 313 -22.19 -4.70 -14.02
C GLU A 313 -23.38 -3.88 -14.57
N GLY A 314 -23.49 -2.59 -14.21
CA GLY A 314 -24.54 -1.75 -14.73
C GLY A 314 -24.63 -0.36 -14.11
N PRO A 315 -25.39 0.55 -14.75
CA PRO A 315 -25.50 1.94 -14.32
C PRO A 315 -26.13 2.09 -12.92
N GLU A 316 -26.91 1.11 -12.46
CA GLU A 316 -27.51 1.05 -11.14
C GLU A 316 -26.46 0.89 -10.03
N TYR A 317 -25.30 0.32 -10.34
CA TYR A 317 -24.15 0.19 -9.45
C TYR A 317 -23.11 1.31 -9.62
N GLN A 318 -23.14 2.02 -10.76
CA GLN A 318 -22.28 3.17 -11.04
C GLN A 318 -22.85 4.48 -10.50
N ASN A 319 -24.12 4.49 -10.05
CA ASN A 319 -24.82 5.67 -9.56
C ASN A 319 -25.39 5.47 -8.14
N ASN A 320 -24.81 4.60 -7.33
CA ASN A 320 -25.32 4.20 -6.02
C ASN A 320 -24.48 4.71 -4.83
N CYS A 321 -23.76 5.84 -4.98
CA CYS A 321 -22.84 6.39 -3.97
C CYS A 321 -23.46 6.46 -2.55
N GLN A 322 -24.70 6.89 -2.43
CA GLN A 322 -25.43 6.96 -1.17
C GLN A 322 -25.59 5.59 -0.50
N ARG A 323 -25.73 4.53 -1.27
CA ARG A 323 -25.81 3.14 -0.80
C ARG A 323 -24.44 2.62 -0.40
N CYS A 324 -23.42 3.03 -1.17
CA CYS A 324 -22.05 2.61 -0.92
C CYS A 324 -21.51 3.15 0.41
N VAL A 325 -21.73 4.42 0.76
CA VAL A 325 -21.24 4.96 2.04
C VAL A 325 -21.94 4.32 3.23
N VAL A 326 -23.23 4.00 3.13
CA VAL A 326 -23.96 3.28 4.18
C VAL A 326 -23.43 1.85 4.33
N ALA A 327 -23.31 1.10 3.24
CA ALA A 327 -22.76 -0.27 3.27
C ALA A 327 -21.32 -0.28 3.78
N TYR A 328 -20.49 0.68 3.36
CA TYR A 328 -19.12 0.81 3.84
C TYR A 328 -19.05 0.98 5.35
N GLU A 329 -19.80 1.92 5.94
CA GLU A 329 -19.80 2.12 7.38
C GLU A 329 -20.29 0.86 8.13
N MET A 330 -21.29 0.16 7.59
CA MET A 330 -21.73 -1.10 8.17
C MET A 330 -20.63 -2.18 8.09
N ARG A 331 -19.87 -2.24 7.00
CA ARG A 331 -18.70 -3.14 6.89
C ARG A 331 -17.61 -2.76 7.89
N ARG A 332 -17.34 -1.48 8.08
CA ARG A 332 -16.38 -0.99 9.09
C ARG A 332 -16.83 -1.32 10.52
N ARG A 333 -18.13 -1.49 10.75
CA ARG A 333 -18.71 -2.00 12.00
C ARG A 333 -18.67 -3.52 12.11
N GLY A 334 -18.33 -4.23 11.02
CA GLY A 334 -18.12 -5.67 11.00
C GLY A 334 -19.24 -6.50 10.38
N TYR A 335 -20.26 -5.89 9.78
CA TYR A 335 -21.33 -6.61 9.07
C TYR A 335 -20.87 -7.00 7.65
N ALA A 336 -21.17 -8.23 7.23
CA ALA A 336 -20.93 -8.69 5.87
C ALA A 336 -22.08 -8.24 4.95
N VAL A 337 -22.03 -6.99 4.53
CA VAL A 337 -23.05 -6.39 3.67
C VAL A 337 -22.44 -5.81 2.39
N THR A 338 -23.27 -5.67 1.35
CA THR A 338 -22.94 -4.99 0.10
C THR A 338 -23.95 -3.88 -0.17
N ALA A 339 -23.54 -2.87 -0.95
CA ALA A 339 -24.43 -1.79 -1.35
C ALA A 339 -25.52 -2.31 -2.30
N MET A 340 -26.74 -1.86 -2.10
CA MET A 340 -27.82 -2.16 -3.04
C MET A 340 -27.68 -1.35 -4.34
N PRO A 341 -28.17 -1.88 -5.47
CA PRO A 341 -28.24 -1.11 -6.71
C PRO A 341 -29.19 0.08 -6.54
N ARG A 342 -28.96 1.13 -7.31
CA ARG A 342 -29.92 2.25 -7.42
C ARG A 342 -31.16 1.77 -8.18
N PRO A 343 -32.39 2.10 -7.72
CA PRO A 343 -33.59 1.80 -8.50
C PRO A 343 -33.53 2.40 -9.90
N MET A 344 -33.98 1.65 -10.89
CA MET A 344 -34.09 2.12 -12.29
C MET A 344 -35.48 2.60 -12.56
N ASP A 345 -35.66 3.70 -13.33
CA ASP A 345 -36.95 4.12 -13.85
C ASP A 345 -37.35 3.14 -14.96
N PRO A 346 -38.44 2.40 -14.80
CA PRO A 346 -38.86 1.39 -15.80
C PRO A 346 -39.26 1.99 -17.16
N ARG A 347 -39.51 3.30 -17.22
CA ARG A 347 -39.89 3.98 -18.48
C ARG A 347 -38.69 4.44 -19.28
N THR A 348 -37.62 4.87 -18.61
CA THR A 348 -36.44 5.44 -19.28
C THR A 348 -35.26 4.47 -19.31
N GLY A 349 -35.24 3.42 -18.47
CA GLY A 349 -34.13 2.52 -18.30
C GLY A 349 -32.90 3.18 -17.63
N LEU A 350 -33.05 4.41 -17.13
CA LEU A 350 -31.99 5.14 -16.42
C LEU A 350 -32.16 5.02 -14.91
N PRO A 351 -31.10 5.22 -14.13
CA PRO A 351 -31.20 5.29 -12.68
C PRO A 351 -32.27 6.31 -12.26
N ALA A 352 -33.25 5.86 -11.47
CA ALA A 352 -34.28 6.72 -10.96
C ALA A 352 -33.67 7.89 -10.17
N ILE A 353 -34.24 9.08 -10.31
CA ILE A 353 -33.90 10.20 -9.43
C ILE A 353 -34.33 9.78 -8.03
N ASP A 354 -33.36 9.67 -7.13
CA ASP A 354 -33.63 9.32 -5.74
C ASP A 354 -34.30 10.53 -5.07
N THR A 355 -35.62 10.57 -5.13
CA THR A 355 -36.41 11.62 -4.48
C THR A 355 -36.35 11.54 -2.97
N ASP A 356 -35.77 10.48 -2.44
CA ASP A 356 -35.50 10.26 -1.03
C ASP A 356 -34.11 10.74 -0.60
N THR A 357 -33.52 11.74 -1.27
CA THR A 357 -32.20 12.30 -0.93
C THR A 357 -32.05 12.67 0.54
N ASN A 358 -33.13 12.98 1.21
CA ASN A 358 -33.13 13.26 2.66
C ASN A 358 -33.21 12.01 3.54
N ARG A 359 -33.46 10.80 3.00
CA ARG A 359 -33.60 9.59 3.81
C ARG A 359 -32.29 8.89 4.07
N TRP A 360 -31.41 8.76 3.09
CA TRP A 360 -30.11 8.12 3.31
C TRP A 360 -29.26 8.85 4.35
N VAL A 361 -29.39 10.17 4.43
CA VAL A 361 -28.70 10.99 5.44
C VAL A 361 -29.15 10.66 6.87
N ASN A 362 -30.29 10.03 7.03
CA ASN A 362 -30.83 9.56 8.31
C ASN A 362 -30.55 8.08 8.56
N ALA A 363 -29.75 7.42 7.72
CA ALA A 363 -29.30 6.05 7.97
C ALA A 363 -28.44 5.93 9.24
N PHE A 364 -27.83 7.04 9.64
CA PHE A 364 -27.14 7.19 10.91
C PHE A 364 -27.62 8.47 11.62
N LYS A 365 -27.66 8.43 12.95
CA LYS A 365 -28.10 9.57 13.78
C LYS A 365 -26.94 10.55 13.97
N GLY A 366 -26.53 11.24 12.92
CA GLY A 366 -25.43 12.19 12.94
C GLY A 366 -25.83 13.56 12.38
N ASP A 367 -25.07 14.60 12.71
CA ASP A 367 -25.29 15.96 12.26
C ASP A 367 -24.35 16.36 11.14
N TRP A 368 -24.91 16.95 10.07
CA TRP A 368 -24.14 17.51 8.98
C TRP A 368 -23.54 18.86 9.35
N ARG A 369 -22.23 19.03 9.09
CA ARG A 369 -21.51 20.29 9.29
C ARG A 369 -20.93 20.78 7.96
N SER A 370 -20.92 22.09 7.74
CA SER A 370 -20.19 22.69 6.59
C SER A 370 -18.69 22.54 6.81
N CYS A 371 -17.97 22.30 5.73
CA CYS A 371 -16.50 22.24 5.73
C CYS A 371 -15.84 23.61 5.38
N GLY A 372 -16.60 24.68 5.30
CA GLY A 372 -16.10 26.03 5.00
C GLY A 372 -16.64 26.58 3.68
N SER A 373 -16.12 27.73 3.27
CA SER A 373 -16.57 28.48 2.09
C SER A 373 -15.73 28.24 0.83
N ASP A 374 -14.67 27.45 0.96
CA ASP A 374 -13.78 27.02 -0.14
C ASP A 374 -14.14 25.61 -0.64
N THR A 375 -13.17 24.83 -1.09
CA THR A 375 -13.36 23.44 -1.52
C THR A 375 -13.79 22.51 -0.39
N GLY A 376 -13.55 22.89 0.87
CA GLY A 376 -13.90 22.14 2.07
C GLY A 376 -12.85 21.09 2.50
N LEU A 377 -11.73 20.94 1.80
CA LEU A 377 -10.68 19.97 2.17
C LEU A 377 -10.10 20.26 3.56
N ASP A 378 -9.67 21.50 3.78
CA ASP A 378 -9.05 21.90 5.07
C ASP A 378 -10.06 21.82 6.22
N GLY A 379 -11.32 22.21 5.99
CA GLY A 379 -12.39 22.08 6.97
C GLY A 379 -12.69 20.63 7.34
N ALA A 380 -12.77 19.73 6.37
CA ALA A 380 -12.95 18.30 6.59
C ALA A 380 -11.76 17.70 7.37
N CYS A 381 -10.54 18.04 6.99
CA CYS A 381 -9.33 17.61 7.70
C CYS A 381 -9.29 18.16 9.14
N GLY A 382 -9.70 19.41 9.34
CA GLY A 382 -9.78 20.03 10.67
C GLY A 382 -10.73 19.28 11.59
N LEU A 383 -11.95 19.01 11.13
CA LEU A 383 -12.96 18.28 11.90
C LEU A 383 -12.53 16.83 12.21
N LEU A 384 -11.94 16.14 11.25
CA LEU A 384 -11.44 14.77 11.48
C LEU A 384 -10.28 14.73 12.48
N ARG A 385 -9.42 15.77 12.51
CA ARG A 385 -8.37 15.90 13.54
C ARG A 385 -8.97 16.20 14.93
N GLU A 386 -9.97 17.07 14.99
CA GLU A 386 -10.71 17.38 16.22
C GLU A 386 -11.36 16.12 16.81
N TRP A 387 -11.98 15.30 15.99
CA TRP A 387 -12.61 14.04 16.44
C TRP A 387 -11.62 12.95 16.81
N GLY A 388 -10.36 13.06 16.38
CA GLY A 388 -9.28 12.17 16.76
C GLY A 388 -9.14 10.93 15.88
N LYS A 389 -8.11 10.13 16.17
CA LYS A 389 -7.80 8.90 15.46
C LYS A 389 -8.91 7.86 15.59
N GLY A 390 -9.26 7.23 14.48
CA GLY A 390 -10.34 6.25 14.39
C GLY A 390 -11.69 6.86 14.00
N SER A 391 -11.81 8.20 13.93
CA SER A 391 -13.03 8.85 13.46
C SER A 391 -13.29 8.57 11.98
N ARG A 392 -14.57 8.40 11.64
CA ARG A 392 -15.05 8.16 10.28
C ARG A 392 -16.21 9.09 9.98
N ALA A 393 -16.28 9.54 8.72
CA ALA A 393 -17.29 10.49 8.29
C ALA A 393 -17.77 10.22 6.87
N PHE A 394 -18.98 10.65 6.57
CA PHE A 394 -19.45 10.85 5.21
C PHE A 394 -19.10 12.26 4.77
N ILE A 395 -18.61 12.41 3.53
CA ILE A 395 -18.36 13.69 2.87
C ILE A 395 -19.34 13.79 1.71
N GLU A 396 -20.18 14.81 1.72
CA GLU A 396 -21.04 15.14 0.57
C GLU A 396 -20.49 16.39 -0.12
N VAL A 397 -20.37 16.32 -1.42
CA VAL A 397 -19.90 17.41 -2.28
C VAL A 397 -20.90 17.67 -3.39
N GLU A 398 -20.88 18.89 -3.95
CA GLU A 398 -21.53 19.24 -5.19
C GLU A 398 -20.46 19.56 -6.23
N TRP A 399 -20.49 18.84 -7.37
CA TRP A 399 -19.55 19.06 -8.45
C TRP A 399 -19.81 20.37 -9.19
N LEU A 400 -18.84 20.84 -9.96
CA LEU A 400 -18.96 22.06 -10.78
C LEU A 400 -20.13 22.03 -11.77
N ASP A 401 -20.58 20.85 -12.17
CA ASP A 401 -21.75 20.65 -13.04
C ASP A 401 -23.10 20.63 -12.30
N GLY A 402 -23.08 20.82 -10.97
CA GLY A 402 -24.26 20.83 -10.10
C GLY A 402 -24.75 19.45 -9.66
N THR A 403 -24.12 18.37 -10.11
CA THR A 403 -24.41 17.02 -9.59
C THR A 403 -23.78 16.82 -8.22
N ARG A 404 -24.26 15.83 -7.47
CA ARG A 404 -23.76 15.58 -6.10
C ARG A 404 -23.19 14.19 -5.96
N HIS A 405 -22.19 14.10 -5.13
CA HIS A 405 -21.56 12.83 -4.77
C HIS A 405 -21.35 12.73 -3.26
N VAL A 406 -21.27 11.51 -2.77
CA VAL A 406 -20.91 11.21 -1.39
C VAL A 406 -19.87 10.12 -1.35
N PHE A 407 -18.85 10.36 -0.54
CA PHE A 407 -17.75 9.43 -0.26
C PHE A 407 -17.41 9.44 1.23
N VAL A 408 -16.38 8.76 1.65
CA VAL A 408 -16.04 8.62 3.07
C VAL A 408 -14.67 9.19 3.39
N ALA A 409 -14.49 9.59 4.65
CA ALA A 409 -13.20 9.97 5.20
C ALA A 409 -12.92 9.23 6.50
N GLU A 410 -11.68 8.79 6.70
CA GLU A 410 -11.22 8.17 7.95
C GLU A 410 -9.94 8.83 8.45
N ASN A 411 -9.87 9.09 9.77
CA ASN A 411 -8.66 9.53 10.43
C ASN A 411 -7.91 8.32 11.01
N LEU A 412 -7.06 7.70 10.20
CA LEU A 412 -6.28 6.52 10.56
C LEU A 412 -4.97 6.89 11.28
N LYS A 413 -4.19 5.87 11.68
CA LYS A 413 -2.92 6.08 12.38
C LYS A 413 -1.90 6.83 11.53
N ASP A 414 -1.87 6.57 10.24
CA ASP A 414 -0.98 7.13 9.22
C ASP A 414 -1.47 8.46 8.62
N GLY A 415 -2.73 8.86 8.86
CA GLY A 415 -3.26 10.13 8.38
C GLY A 415 -4.77 10.12 8.14
N ILE A 416 -5.23 11.15 7.43
CA ILE A 416 -6.61 11.27 6.98
C ILE A 416 -6.68 10.73 5.56
N HIS A 417 -7.59 9.79 5.34
CA HIS A 417 -7.86 9.15 4.06
C HIS A 417 -9.24 9.54 3.56
N PHE A 418 -9.33 9.94 2.30
CA PHE A 418 -10.59 10.16 1.59
C PHE A 418 -10.78 9.00 0.61
N ILE A 419 -11.90 8.30 0.71
CA ILE A 419 -12.10 6.98 0.09
C ILE A 419 -13.45 6.99 -0.61
N ASP A 420 -13.52 6.49 -1.83
CA ASP A 420 -14.78 6.29 -2.54
C ASP A 420 -15.15 4.81 -2.60
N PRO A 421 -16.05 4.35 -1.72
CA PRO A 421 -16.45 2.95 -1.69
C PRO A 421 -17.37 2.57 -2.87
N GLN A 422 -17.84 3.52 -3.67
CA GLN A 422 -18.60 3.23 -4.89
C GLN A 422 -17.68 2.71 -5.98
N THR A 423 -16.54 3.38 -6.19
CA THR A 423 -15.57 3.04 -7.24
C THR A 423 -14.47 2.07 -6.74
N GLY A 424 -14.38 1.87 -5.44
CA GLY A 424 -13.30 1.11 -4.83
C GLY A 424 -12.01 1.91 -4.60
N SER A 425 -12.01 3.22 -4.89
CA SER A 425 -10.84 4.07 -4.82
C SER A 425 -10.43 4.37 -3.38
N MET A 426 -9.15 4.13 -3.06
CA MET A 426 -8.60 4.27 -1.70
C MET A 426 -8.12 5.68 -1.40
N ASN A 427 -7.98 6.55 -2.40
CA ASN A 427 -7.61 7.95 -2.25
C ASN A 427 -8.32 8.80 -3.29
N VAL A 428 -9.24 9.66 -2.82
CA VAL A 428 -10.00 10.58 -3.66
C VAL A 428 -9.86 12.04 -3.21
N SER A 429 -8.71 12.40 -2.61
CA SER A 429 -8.43 13.78 -2.18
C SER A 429 -8.59 14.79 -3.33
N ARG A 430 -8.31 14.37 -4.56
CA ARG A 430 -8.48 15.16 -5.78
C ARG A 430 -9.92 15.63 -6.03
N TYR A 431 -10.92 14.96 -5.48
CA TYR A 431 -12.32 15.36 -5.63
C TYR A 431 -12.56 16.80 -5.17
N PHE A 432 -11.84 17.26 -4.15
CA PHE A 432 -11.94 18.63 -3.67
C PHE A 432 -11.49 19.70 -4.68
N GLY A 433 -10.74 19.32 -5.73
CA GLY A 433 -10.32 20.22 -6.81
C GLY A 433 -11.41 20.56 -7.84
N ILE A 434 -12.52 19.81 -7.84
CA ILE A 434 -13.60 19.96 -8.84
C ILE A 434 -14.99 20.15 -8.21
N VAL A 435 -15.04 20.63 -6.97
CA VAL A 435 -16.31 20.88 -6.24
C VAL A 435 -16.70 22.36 -6.28
N ASN A 436 -17.98 22.63 -6.19
CA ASN A 436 -18.50 23.96 -5.96
C ASN A 436 -18.09 24.44 -4.56
N HIS A 437 -17.49 25.64 -4.48
CA HIS A 437 -17.02 26.21 -3.22
C HIS A 437 -18.18 26.39 -2.23
N GLY A 438 -17.93 26.06 -0.97
CA GLY A 438 -18.91 26.15 0.11
C GLY A 438 -19.98 25.04 0.10
N MET A 439 -19.93 24.10 -0.85
CA MET A 439 -20.93 23.05 -0.99
C MET A 439 -20.48 21.70 -0.42
N THR A 440 -19.30 21.65 0.22
CA THR A 440 -18.80 20.48 0.93
C THR A 440 -19.33 20.43 2.35
N ARG A 441 -19.89 19.28 2.73
CA ARG A 441 -20.35 19.04 4.10
C ARG A 441 -19.92 17.65 4.58
N ILE A 442 -19.79 17.52 5.90
CA ILE A 442 -19.29 16.32 6.57
C ILE A 442 -20.25 15.89 7.69
N MET A 443 -20.42 14.60 7.87
CA MET A 443 -21.14 14.01 8.99
C MET A 443 -20.31 12.90 9.61
N ARG A 444 -20.01 13.01 10.92
CA ARG A 444 -19.37 11.94 11.67
C ARG A 444 -20.32 10.76 11.80
N VAL A 445 -19.80 9.52 11.58
CA VAL A 445 -20.64 8.32 11.58
C VAL A 445 -20.14 7.21 12.51
N ASP A 446 -18.86 7.21 12.90
CA ASP A 446 -18.30 6.16 13.77
C ASP A 446 -18.94 6.10 15.15
N ASP A 447 -19.39 7.24 15.68
CA ASP A 447 -20.08 7.39 16.97
C ASP A 447 -21.62 7.52 16.84
N ALA A 448 -22.14 7.57 15.61
CA ALA A 448 -23.58 7.68 15.35
C ALA A 448 -24.27 6.31 15.33
N ASP A 449 -25.44 6.20 15.94
CA ASP A 449 -26.25 4.98 15.88
C ASP A 449 -26.85 4.79 14.48
N PRO A 450 -26.74 3.59 13.89
CA PRO A 450 -27.46 3.26 12.68
C PRO A 450 -28.96 3.14 12.95
N THR A 451 -29.77 3.48 11.96
CA THR A 451 -31.22 3.37 12.00
C THR A 451 -31.69 2.20 11.12
N GLU A 452 -32.99 1.82 11.19
CA GLU A 452 -33.57 0.82 10.30
C GLU A 452 -33.43 1.15 8.81
N LEU A 453 -33.17 2.43 8.47
CA LEU A 453 -32.98 2.85 7.11
C LEU A 453 -31.77 2.22 6.43
N VAL A 454 -30.77 1.75 7.18
CA VAL A 454 -29.62 1.02 6.59
C VAL A 454 -30.07 -0.17 5.73
N LEU A 455 -31.22 -0.80 6.07
CA LEU A 455 -31.78 -1.92 5.32
C LEU A 455 -32.25 -1.57 3.90
N LYS A 456 -32.46 -0.29 3.63
CA LYS A 456 -32.83 0.19 2.29
C LYS A 456 -31.62 0.42 1.40
N TYR A 457 -30.43 0.48 1.98
CA TYR A 457 -29.22 0.90 1.29
C TYR A 457 -28.19 -0.21 1.17
N CYS A 458 -28.22 -1.21 2.03
CA CYS A 458 -27.34 -2.37 1.95
C CYS A 458 -28.09 -3.68 2.26
N LYS A 459 -27.53 -4.78 1.80
CA LYS A 459 -28.01 -6.15 2.00
C LYS A 459 -26.88 -7.05 2.45
N GLU A 460 -27.19 -8.19 3.06
CA GLU A 460 -26.20 -9.23 3.32
C GLU A 460 -25.54 -9.64 1.99
N GLY A 461 -24.18 -9.69 2.00
CA GLY A 461 -23.35 -10.01 0.85
C GLY A 461 -22.89 -11.47 0.83
#